data_394028b05c312938002a0f0119fa6c6b
#
_entry.id   394028b05c312938002a0f0119fa6c6b
#
_cell.length_a   1.000
_cell.length_b   1.000
_cell.length_c   1.000
_cell.angle_alpha   90.00
_cell.angle_beta   90.00
_cell.angle_gamma   90.00
#
_symmetry.space_group_name_H-M   'P 1'
#
loop_
_entity.id
_entity.type
_entity.pdbx_description
1 polymer ?
#
loop_
_entity_poly.entity_id
_entity_poly.type
_entity_poly.pdbx_seq_one_letter_code
_entity_poly.pdbx_strand_id
1 'polypeptide(L)'
;MLGEKPRRTWQEAVVRWLADTQEKADHQKDVGKLKWLDTYLRDRYLDQIDRDLIDEIGRIKRAESSPSTANRYLALMRAILRMARNEWDWIDKVPHFRLYREPQKRVRWLRPKEADRLLKELPPHLEVMARFSLATGLRQRNVSYLRWEQVNLATGMAWIHADQSKSRKAFAVPLNQDALQVLIGQQGQHPEYCFTYHGEPVDRTTTKAWYKALKRAGISDFRWHDLRHTWASWHVQNGTSLYELMELGGWSSFEMVLRYAHMAGEHLRKAAGHVDGTVLTHPRNNKGLRLIASL
;
A
#
# COMPACT_ATOMS: atom_id res chain seq x y z
N MET A 1 -32.76 -32.20 -28.02
CA MET A 1 -31.62 -31.42 -28.52
C MET A 1 -31.36 -30.30 -27.48
N LEU A 2 -30.28 -30.38 -26.75
CA LEU A 2 -29.84 -29.26 -25.92
C LEU A 2 -29.41 -28.17 -26.89
N GLY A 3 -30.18 -27.07 -26.97
CA GLY A 3 -29.90 -25.96 -27.88
C GLY A 3 -28.52 -25.38 -27.64
N GLU A 4 -27.75 -25.17 -28.72
CA GLU A 4 -26.48 -24.47 -28.65
C GLU A 4 -26.65 -23.10 -27.97
N LYS A 5 -25.79 -22.80 -27.01
CA LYS A 5 -25.83 -21.51 -26.35
C LYS A 5 -25.56 -20.39 -27.38
N PRO A 6 -26.36 -19.31 -27.38
CA PRO A 6 -26.11 -18.21 -28.30
C PRO A 6 -24.72 -17.63 -28.09
N ARG A 7 -23.96 -17.48 -29.17
CA ARG A 7 -22.61 -16.84 -29.12
C ARG A 7 -22.73 -15.41 -28.63
N ARG A 8 -21.87 -15.05 -27.67
CA ARG A 8 -21.82 -13.73 -27.05
C ARG A 8 -20.52 -13.04 -27.36
N THR A 9 -20.60 -11.74 -27.60
CA THR A 9 -19.43 -10.91 -27.90
C THR A 9 -18.75 -10.40 -26.60
N TRP A 10 -17.50 -9.97 -26.74
CA TRP A 10 -16.79 -9.28 -25.67
C TRP A 10 -17.52 -7.99 -25.24
N GLN A 11 -18.07 -7.24 -26.19
CA GLN A 11 -18.80 -6.00 -25.89
C GLN A 11 -20.06 -6.26 -25.05
N GLU A 12 -20.82 -7.29 -25.36
CA GLU A 12 -21.97 -7.69 -24.52
C GLU A 12 -21.52 -8.03 -23.10
N ALA A 13 -20.39 -8.73 -22.97
CA ALA A 13 -19.85 -9.09 -21.67
C ALA A 13 -19.35 -7.85 -20.90
N VAL A 14 -18.73 -6.88 -21.58
CA VAL A 14 -18.31 -5.61 -20.97
C VAL A 14 -19.50 -4.80 -20.49
N VAL A 15 -20.55 -4.66 -21.29
CA VAL A 15 -21.77 -3.95 -20.89
C VAL A 15 -22.39 -4.57 -19.66
N ARG A 16 -22.54 -5.89 -19.66
CA ARG A 16 -23.09 -6.60 -18.51
C ARG A 16 -22.19 -6.50 -17.27
N TRP A 17 -20.87 -6.67 -17.42
CA TRP A 17 -19.91 -6.47 -16.34
C TRP A 17 -20.04 -5.10 -15.69
N LEU A 18 -20.12 -4.04 -16.50
CA LEU A 18 -20.24 -2.67 -15.99
C LEU A 18 -21.58 -2.46 -15.25
N ALA A 19 -22.66 -3.07 -15.72
CA ALA A 19 -23.96 -3.04 -15.03
C ALA A 19 -23.90 -3.78 -13.70
N ASP A 20 -23.35 -5.00 -13.68
CA ASP A 20 -23.32 -5.88 -12.49
C ASP A 20 -22.32 -5.39 -11.42
N THR A 21 -21.36 -4.52 -11.79
CA THR A 21 -20.27 -4.08 -10.88
C THR A 21 -20.29 -2.58 -10.57
N GLN A 22 -21.43 -1.89 -10.70
CA GLN A 22 -21.54 -0.44 -10.46
C GLN A 22 -21.09 -0.02 -9.06
N GLU A 23 -21.36 -0.81 -8.04
CA GLU A 23 -20.99 -0.56 -6.64
C GLU A 23 -19.50 -0.83 -6.32
N LYS A 24 -18.75 -1.34 -7.30
CA LYS A 24 -17.34 -1.67 -7.11
C LYS A 24 -16.51 -0.40 -6.96
N ALA A 25 -15.71 -0.31 -5.89
CA ALA A 25 -14.86 0.86 -5.60
C ALA A 25 -13.88 1.22 -6.75
N ASP A 26 -13.46 0.23 -7.55
CA ASP A 26 -12.54 0.41 -8.68
C ASP A 26 -13.27 0.48 -10.04
N HIS A 27 -14.61 0.65 -10.05
CA HIS A 27 -15.42 0.65 -11.27
C HIS A 27 -14.85 1.58 -12.36
N GLN A 28 -14.57 2.84 -12.03
CA GLN A 28 -14.00 3.81 -12.97
C GLN A 28 -12.62 3.39 -13.51
N LYS A 29 -11.82 2.71 -12.70
CA LYS A 29 -10.52 2.18 -13.14
C LYS A 29 -10.70 0.99 -14.11
N ASP A 30 -11.74 0.20 -13.91
CA ASP A 30 -12.07 -0.90 -14.83
C ASP A 30 -12.54 -0.33 -16.17
N VAL A 31 -13.36 0.72 -16.21
CA VAL A 31 -13.74 1.43 -17.46
C VAL A 31 -12.50 1.84 -18.26
N GLY A 32 -11.48 2.43 -17.61
CA GLY A 32 -10.23 2.82 -18.28
C GLY A 32 -9.46 1.61 -18.86
N LYS A 33 -9.43 0.48 -18.16
CA LYS A 33 -8.79 -0.75 -18.66
C LYS A 33 -9.59 -1.38 -19.80
N LEU A 34 -10.92 -1.39 -19.70
CA LEU A 34 -11.80 -1.92 -20.71
C LEU A 34 -11.70 -1.17 -22.04
N LYS A 35 -11.60 0.17 -21.98
CA LYS A 35 -11.34 0.99 -23.19
C LYS A 35 -10.05 0.58 -23.90
N TRP A 36 -9.00 0.28 -23.17
CA TRP A 36 -7.75 -0.21 -23.77
C TRP A 36 -7.89 -1.62 -24.32
N LEU A 37 -8.55 -2.54 -23.60
CA LEU A 37 -8.80 -3.92 -24.04
C LEU A 37 -9.71 -3.98 -25.27
N ASP A 38 -10.63 -3.04 -25.42
CA ASP A 38 -11.54 -2.95 -26.52
C ASP A 38 -10.80 -2.83 -27.88
N THR A 39 -9.61 -2.26 -27.92
CA THR A 39 -8.75 -2.20 -29.11
C THR A 39 -8.42 -3.59 -29.69
N TYR A 40 -8.40 -4.61 -28.86
CA TYR A 40 -8.03 -5.98 -29.24
C TYR A 40 -9.20 -6.98 -29.25
N LEU A 41 -10.26 -6.65 -28.52
CA LEU A 41 -11.37 -7.60 -28.25
C LEU A 41 -12.72 -7.15 -28.78
N ARG A 42 -12.86 -5.92 -29.29
CA ARG A 42 -14.13 -5.31 -29.70
C ARG A 42 -15.04 -6.28 -30.50
N ASP A 43 -14.52 -6.85 -31.55
CA ASP A 43 -15.30 -7.66 -32.50
C ASP A 43 -15.16 -9.17 -32.25
N ARG A 44 -14.61 -9.57 -31.08
CA ARG A 44 -14.42 -10.97 -30.75
C ARG A 44 -15.62 -11.56 -30.02
N TYR A 45 -15.98 -12.77 -30.41
CA TYR A 45 -16.84 -13.59 -29.59
C TYR A 45 -16.06 -14.15 -28.40
N LEU A 46 -16.74 -14.42 -27.27
CA LEU A 46 -16.09 -14.91 -26.06
C LEU A 46 -15.39 -16.26 -26.24
N ASP A 47 -15.91 -17.11 -27.11
CA ASP A 47 -15.35 -18.42 -27.47
C ASP A 47 -14.07 -18.31 -28.33
N GLN A 48 -13.83 -17.17 -28.96
CA GLN A 48 -12.62 -16.85 -29.73
C GLN A 48 -11.49 -16.26 -28.88
N ILE A 49 -11.76 -15.93 -27.62
CA ILE A 49 -10.73 -15.43 -26.69
C ILE A 49 -10.00 -16.64 -26.13
N ASP A 50 -9.02 -17.10 -26.88
CA ASP A 50 -8.19 -18.23 -26.51
C ASP A 50 -6.92 -17.81 -25.71
N ARG A 51 -6.09 -18.78 -25.37
CA ARG A 51 -4.87 -18.55 -24.61
C ARG A 51 -3.85 -17.71 -25.40
N ASP A 52 -3.73 -17.94 -26.70
CA ASP A 52 -2.70 -17.27 -27.51
C ASP A 52 -3.00 -15.78 -27.63
N LEU A 53 -4.28 -15.41 -27.85
CA LEU A 53 -4.74 -14.02 -27.84
C LEU A 53 -4.53 -13.35 -26.47
N ILE A 54 -4.82 -14.06 -25.37
CA ILE A 54 -4.58 -13.55 -24.00
C ILE A 54 -3.09 -13.30 -23.76
N ASP A 55 -2.24 -14.23 -24.15
CA ASP A 55 -0.78 -14.11 -23.99
C ASP A 55 -0.22 -12.98 -24.89
N GLU A 56 -0.78 -12.76 -26.07
CA GLU A 56 -0.43 -11.64 -26.96
C GLU A 56 -0.81 -10.29 -26.33
N ILE A 57 -2.05 -10.11 -25.91
CA ILE A 57 -2.51 -8.90 -25.21
C ILE A 57 -1.66 -8.64 -23.97
N GLY A 58 -1.35 -9.69 -23.22
CA GLY A 58 -0.46 -9.60 -22.07
C GLY A 58 0.93 -9.09 -22.42
N ARG A 59 1.54 -9.60 -23.51
CA ARG A 59 2.86 -9.14 -24.02
C ARG A 59 2.85 -7.68 -24.43
N ILE A 60 1.83 -7.26 -25.18
CA ILE A 60 1.66 -5.86 -25.60
C ILE A 60 1.57 -4.96 -24.36
N LYS A 61 0.70 -5.30 -23.40
CA LYS A 61 0.55 -4.50 -22.18
C LYS A 61 1.80 -4.49 -21.31
N ARG A 62 2.55 -5.58 -21.31
CA ARG A 62 3.82 -5.69 -20.59
C ARG A 62 4.92 -4.82 -21.20
N ALA A 63 4.95 -4.64 -22.52
CA ALA A 63 5.88 -3.75 -23.19
C ALA A 63 5.65 -2.26 -22.86
N GLU A 64 4.41 -1.87 -22.65
CA GLU A 64 4.01 -0.49 -22.30
C GLU A 64 4.07 -0.19 -20.79
N SER A 65 4.14 -1.22 -19.94
CA SER A 65 3.91 -1.04 -18.51
C SER A 65 4.63 -2.06 -17.63
N SER A 66 4.49 -1.91 -16.30
CA SER A 66 5.05 -2.87 -15.35
C SER A 66 4.33 -4.23 -15.38
N PRO A 67 4.99 -5.35 -14.96
CA PRO A 67 4.34 -6.66 -14.81
C PRO A 67 3.06 -6.59 -13.99
N SER A 68 3.07 -5.84 -12.89
CA SER A 68 1.91 -5.66 -12.02
C SER A 68 0.75 -4.97 -12.74
N THR A 69 1.04 -3.99 -13.61
CA THR A 69 0.00 -3.32 -14.41
C THR A 69 -0.57 -4.28 -15.43
N ALA A 70 0.26 -4.99 -16.20
CA ALA A 70 -0.21 -5.99 -17.17
C ALA A 70 -1.07 -7.07 -16.51
N ASN A 71 -0.65 -7.58 -15.34
CA ASN A 71 -1.41 -8.54 -14.55
C ASN A 71 -2.82 -8.05 -14.19
N ARG A 72 -2.99 -6.75 -13.90
CA ARG A 72 -4.31 -6.17 -13.59
C ARG A 72 -5.26 -6.16 -14.78
N TYR A 73 -4.74 -5.98 -16.00
CA TYR A 73 -5.54 -6.10 -17.23
C TYR A 73 -5.95 -7.55 -17.47
N LEU A 74 -5.00 -8.48 -17.38
CA LEU A 74 -5.27 -9.91 -17.49
C LEU A 74 -6.25 -10.42 -16.41
N ALA A 75 -6.12 -9.92 -15.18
CA ALA A 75 -7.03 -10.26 -14.09
C ALA A 75 -8.46 -9.75 -14.35
N LEU A 76 -8.62 -8.57 -14.96
CA LEU A 76 -9.94 -8.05 -15.33
C LEU A 76 -10.58 -8.91 -16.44
N MET A 77 -9.83 -9.23 -17.51
CA MET A 77 -10.31 -10.15 -18.55
C MET A 77 -10.75 -11.49 -17.96
N ARG A 78 -9.91 -12.08 -17.10
CA ARG A 78 -10.21 -13.34 -16.42
C ARG A 78 -11.46 -13.26 -15.55
N ALA A 79 -11.68 -12.13 -14.86
CA ALA A 79 -12.85 -11.92 -14.02
C ALA A 79 -14.14 -11.90 -14.87
N ILE A 80 -14.12 -11.15 -15.98
CA ILE A 80 -15.26 -11.08 -16.91
C ILE A 80 -15.58 -12.46 -17.50
N LEU A 81 -14.57 -13.18 -18.02
CA LEU A 81 -14.79 -14.53 -18.58
C LEU A 81 -15.28 -15.54 -17.51
N ARG A 82 -14.83 -15.39 -16.26
CA ARG A 82 -15.35 -16.22 -15.15
C ARG A 82 -16.81 -15.91 -14.85
N MET A 83 -17.22 -14.65 -14.87
CA MET A 83 -18.64 -14.31 -14.73
C MET A 83 -19.45 -14.81 -15.91
N ALA A 84 -18.93 -14.67 -17.14
CA ALA A 84 -19.58 -15.21 -18.33
C ALA A 84 -19.82 -16.72 -18.26
N ARG A 85 -18.91 -17.45 -17.61
CA ARG A 85 -19.07 -18.90 -17.38
C ARG A 85 -19.99 -19.20 -16.19
N ASN A 86 -19.70 -18.62 -15.03
CA ASN A 86 -20.24 -19.10 -13.75
C ASN A 86 -21.59 -18.46 -13.40
N GLU A 87 -21.80 -17.18 -13.80
CA GLU A 87 -22.98 -16.41 -13.42
C GLU A 87 -23.96 -16.23 -14.60
N TRP A 88 -23.39 -16.01 -15.80
CA TRP A 88 -24.23 -15.75 -16.98
C TRP A 88 -24.49 -16.97 -17.84
N ASP A 89 -23.75 -18.05 -17.62
CA ASP A 89 -23.83 -19.29 -18.41
C ASP A 89 -23.68 -19.07 -19.94
N TRP A 90 -22.77 -18.17 -20.33
CA TRP A 90 -22.55 -17.81 -21.73
C TRP A 90 -21.45 -18.62 -22.42
N ILE A 91 -20.50 -19.15 -21.67
CA ILE A 91 -19.39 -19.97 -22.15
C ILE A 91 -19.17 -21.20 -21.22
N ASP A 92 -18.64 -22.27 -21.78
CA ASP A 92 -18.43 -23.50 -21.02
C ASP A 92 -17.09 -23.57 -20.31
N LYS A 93 -16.08 -22.89 -20.86
CA LYS A 93 -14.71 -22.88 -20.32
C LYS A 93 -14.08 -21.50 -20.34
N VAL A 94 -13.22 -21.24 -19.36
CA VAL A 94 -12.38 -20.05 -19.32
C VAL A 94 -10.95 -20.47 -19.66
N PRO A 95 -10.27 -19.80 -20.61
CA PRO A 95 -8.89 -20.09 -20.94
C PRO A 95 -7.96 -19.89 -19.73
N HIS A 96 -6.81 -20.53 -19.77
CA HIS A 96 -5.79 -20.36 -18.74
C HIS A 96 -5.07 -19.00 -18.90
N PHE A 97 -4.97 -18.24 -17.81
CA PHE A 97 -4.26 -16.96 -17.73
C PHE A 97 -2.89 -17.14 -17.05
N ARG A 98 -1.82 -16.93 -17.78
CA ARG A 98 -0.47 -16.88 -17.22
C ARG A 98 -0.15 -15.45 -16.78
N LEU A 99 0.00 -15.24 -15.48
CA LEU A 99 0.40 -13.93 -14.93
C LEU A 99 1.93 -13.81 -14.91
N TYR A 100 2.41 -12.58 -15.06
CA TYR A 100 3.83 -12.25 -14.95
C TYR A 100 4.29 -12.27 -13.51
N ARG A 101 5.53 -12.73 -13.28
CA ARG A 101 6.16 -12.60 -11.96
C ARG A 101 6.36 -11.13 -11.64
N GLU A 102 5.79 -10.67 -10.54
CA GLU A 102 5.97 -9.32 -10.05
C GLU A 102 7.26 -9.26 -9.21
N PRO A 103 8.17 -8.31 -9.48
CA PRO A 103 9.34 -8.15 -8.64
C PRO A 103 8.90 -7.72 -7.23
N GLN A 104 9.51 -8.30 -6.22
CA GLN A 104 9.32 -7.83 -4.85
C GLN A 104 9.81 -6.39 -4.76
N LYS A 105 8.92 -5.47 -4.39
CA LYS A 105 9.29 -4.08 -4.19
C LYS A 105 10.12 -3.97 -2.92
N ARG A 106 11.36 -3.48 -3.05
CA ARG A 106 12.17 -3.12 -1.90
C ARG A 106 11.44 -2.05 -1.09
N VAL A 107 11.37 -2.24 0.22
CA VAL A 107 10.86 -1.22 1.13
C VAL A 107 11.90 -0.09 1.20
N ARG A 108 11.55 1.10 0.68
CA ARG A 108 12.38 2.31 0.82
C ARG A 108 11.94 3.06 2.08
N TRP A 109 12.88 3.37 2.95
CA TRP A 109 12.66 4.13 4.17
C TRP A 109 13.82 5.10 4.41
N LEU A 110 13.60 6.14 5.20
CA LEU A 110 14.60 7.14 5.56
C LEU A 110 15.25 6.80 6.91
N ARG A 111 16.55 7.00 6.99
CA ARG A 111 17.22 7.10 8.30
C ARG A 111 16.80 8.41 8.97
N PRO A 112 16.84 8.52 10.32
CA PRO A 112 16.44 9.74 11.03
C PRO A 112 17.11 11.02 10.46
N LYS A 113 18.42 11.00 10.23
CA LYS A 113 19.14 12.13 9.62
C LYS A 113 18.69 12.49 8.20
N GLU A 114 18.24 11.52 7.40
CA GLU A 114 17.66 11.78 6.08
C GLU A 114 16.28 12.44 6.20
N ALA A 115 15.46 11.97 7.15
CA ALA A 115 14.16 12.56 7.43
C ALA A 115 14.29 14.02 7.87
N ASP A 116 15.21 14.32 8.78
CA ASP A 116 15.49 15.68 9.24
C ASP A 116 15.91 16.61 8.09
N ARG A 117 16.79 16.13 7.19
CA ARG A 117 17.15 16.92 6.01
C ARG A 117 15.96 17.18 5.10
N LEU A 118 15.12 16.17 4.86
CA LEU A 118 13.93 16.34 4.04
C LEU A 118 12.97 17.36 4.63
N LEU A 119 12.67 17.25 5.93
CA LEU A 119 11.73 18.14 6.61
C LEU A 119 12.17 19.61 6.53
N LYS A 120 13.47 19.91 6.67
CA LYS A 120 14.03 21.27 6.54
C LYS A 120 13.88 21.87 5.14
N GLU A 121 13.76 21.03 4.12
CA GLU A 121 13.67 21.46 2.71
C GLU A 121 12.22 21.55 2.20
N LEU A 122 11.26 21.03 2.97
CA LEU A 122 9.86 21.08 2.59
C LEU A 122 9.25 22.47 2.85
N PRO A 123 8.31 22.93 2.00
CA PRO A 123 7.52 24.10 2.33
C PRO A 123 6.63 23.80 3.56
N PRO A 124 6.27 24.83 4.36
CA PRO A 124 5.63 24.64 5.66
C PRO A 124 4.42 23.70 5.66
N HIS A 125 3.50 23.83 4.70
CA HIS A 125 2.32 22.99 4.60
C HIS A 125 2.62 21.50 4.33
N LEU A 126 3.69 21.20 3.58
CA LEU A 126 4.12 19.80 3.35
C LEU A 126 4.98 19.28 4.49
N GLU A 127 5.74 20.15 5.14
CA GLU A 127 6.60 19.81 6.28
C GLU A 127 5.75 19.29 7.45
N VAL A 128 4.72 20.02 7.88
CA VAL A 128 3.84 19.60 8.98
C VAL A 128 3.11 18.29 8.67
N MET A 129 2.65 18.12 7.43
CA MET A 129 2.02 16.87 6.98
C MET A 129 3.00 15.69 6.94
N ALA A 130 4.25 15.93 6.54
CA ALA A 130 5.29 14.89 6.50
C ALA A 130 5.69 14.47 7.93
N ARG A 131 5.84 15.43 8.87
CA ARG A 131 6.07 15.15 10.31
C ARG A 131 4.94 14.29 10.87
N PHE A 132 3.70 14.67 10.64
CA PHE A 132 2.54 13.93 11.09
C PHE A 132 2.49 12.53 10.47
N SER A 133 2.82 12.39 9.19
CA SER A 133 2.91 11.09 8.51
C SER A 133 4.01 10.19 9.09
N LEU A 134 5.17 10.77 9.46
CA LEU A 134 6.26 10.05 10.11
C LEU A 134 5.92 9.66 11.56
N ALA A 135 5.09 10.46 12.24
CA ALA A 135 4.68 10.20 13.62
C ALA A 135 3.55 9.15 13.72
N THR A 136 2.67 9.04 12.72
CA THR A 136 1.44 8.23 12.79
C THR A 136 1.39 7.08 11.79
N GLY A 137 2.21 7.11 10.74
CA GLY A 137 2.16 6.15 9.64
C GLY A 137 0.87 6.19 8.82
N LEU A 138 0.02 7.17 8.97
CA LEU A 138 -1.24 7.28 8.23
C LEU A 138 -1.01 7.39 6.72
N ARG A 139 -1.98 6.88 5.94
CA ARG A 139 -1.95 7.04 4.48
C ARG A 139 -2.12 8.51 4.11
N GLN A 140 -1.50 8.93 3.00
CA GLN A 140 -1.58 10.32 2.52
C GLN A 140 -2.99 10.90 2.62
N ARG A 141 -3.99 10.20 2.07
CA ARG A 141 -5.36 10.70 2.05
C ARG A 141 -5.96 10.87 3.44
N ASN A 142 -5.60 10.00 4.41
CA ASN A 142 -6.04 10.13 5.79
C ASN A 142 -5.38 11.36 6.48
N VAL A 143 -4.16 11.72 6.12
CA VAL A 143 -3.52 12.94 6.59
C VAL A 143 -4.11 14.17 5.90
N SER A 144 -4.22 14.16 4.57
CA SER A 144 -4.73 15.28 3.77
C SER A 144 -6.14 15.72 4.16
N TYR A 145 -7.00 14.78 4.53
CA TYR A 145 -8.41 15.03 4.84
C TYR A 145 -8.75 14.75 6.31
N LEU A 146 -7.75 14.80 7.20
CA LEU A 146 -7.99 14.66 8.65
C LEU A 146 -8.79 15.88 9.17
N ARG A 147 -9.91 15.62 9.81
CA ARG A 147 -10.79 16.65 10.38
C ARG A 147 -10.56 16.77 11.88
N TRP A 148 -10.80 17.95 12.42
CA TRP A 148 -10.73 18.19 13.86
C TRP A 148 -11.72 17.34 14.65
N GLU A 149 -12.91 17.05 14.12
CA GLU A 149 -13.89 16.17 14.75
C GLU A 149 -13.38 14.73 14.96
N GLN A 150 -12.36 14.32 14.18
CA GLN A 150 -11.74 13.00 14.28
C GLN A 150 -10.58 12.98 15.29
N VAL A 151 -10.24 14.10 15.92
CA VAL A 151 -9.06 14.24 16.78
C VAL A 151 -9.49 14.63 18.18
N ASN A 152 -9.02 13.90 19.18
CA ASN A 152 -9.12 14.28 20.58
C ASN A 152 -7.72 14.51 21.13
N LEU A 153 -7.32 15.76 21.25
CA LEU A 153 -6.00 16.15 21.75
C LEU A 153 -5.81 15.81 23.22
N ALA A 154 -6.90 15.84 24.03
CA ALA A 154 -6.83 15.55 25.45
C ALA A 154 -6.53 14.08 25.74
N THR A 155 -7.08 13.17 24.94
CA THR A 155 -6.84 11.72 25.07
C THR A 155 -5.69 11.24 24.19
N GLY A 156 -5.14 12.08 23.31
CA GLY A 156 -4.11 11.70 22.37
C GLY A 156 -4.56 10.66 21.34
N MET A 157 -5.79 10.77 20.85
CA MET A 157 -6.36 9.80 19.91
C MET A 157 -6.93 10.49 18.67
N ALA A 158 -6.80 9.83 17.53
CA ALA A 158 -7.52 10.16 16.32
C ALA A 158 -8.27 8.93 15.79
N TRP A 159 -9.32 9.13 14.99
CA TRP A 159 -10.13 8.06 14.42
C TRP A 159 -10.21 8.22 12.92
N ILE A 160 -9.91 7.12 12.20
CA ILE A 160 -10.11 7.05 10.77
C ILE A 160 -11.40 6.25 10.52
N HIS A 161 -12.38 6.89 9.89
CA HIS A 161 -13.66 6.28 9.60
C HIS A 161 -13.56 5.21 8.49
N ALA A 162 -14.55 4.33 8.43
CA ALA A 162 -14.57 3.18 7.53
C ALA A 162 -14.53 3.57 6.04
N ASP A 163 -15.19 4.64 5.66
CA ASP A 163 -15.22 5.21 4.30
C ASP A 163 -13.87 5.80 3.86
N GLN A 164 -13.07 6.27 4.83
CA GLN A 164 -11.72 6.80 4.62
C GLN A 164 -10.65 5.69 4.64
N SER A 165 -11.02 4.50 5.08
CA SER A 165 -10.11 3.36 5.20
C SER A 165 -10.18 2.46 3.98
N LYS A 166 -9.00 2.06 3.44
CA LYS A 166 -8.94 1.09 2.33
C LYS A 166 -9.53 -0.28 2.70
N SER A 167 -9.49 -0.64 3.99
CA SER A 167 -10.07 -1.89 4.51
C SER A 167 -11.56 -1.80 4.78
N ARG A 168 -12.19 -0.62 4.62
CA ARG A 168 -13.59 -0.33 5.00
C ARG A 168 -13.89 -0.63 6.48
N LYS A 169 -12.86 -0.58 7.34
CA LYS A 169 -12.98 -0.70 8.79
C LYS A 169 -12.44 0.57 9.42
N ALA A 170 -13.20 1.13 10.36
CA ALA A 170 -12.72 2.22 11.20
C ALA A 170 -11.61 1.72 12.13
N PHE A 171 -10.64 2.57 12.44
CA PHE A 171 -9.60 2.25 13.39
C PHE A 171 -9.13 3.50 14.15
N ALA A 172 -8.72 3.28 15.40
CA ALA A 172 -8.16 4.31 16.25
C ALA A 172 -6.66 4.46 15.98
N VAL A 173 -6.16 5.67 16.08
CA VAL A 173 -4.76 6.05 15.88
C VAL A 173 -4.27 6.74 17.15
N PRO A 174 -3.47 6.06 17.99
CA PRO A 174 -2.80 6.71 19.09
C PRO A 174 -1.82 7.78 18.56
N LEU A 175 -1.89 8.97 19.12
CA LEU A 175 -1.04 10.09 18.76
C LEU A 175 0.13 10.17 19.74
N ASN A 176 1.35 10.00 19.25
CA ASN A 176 2.54 10.23 20.05
C ASN A 176 2.78 11.74 20.24
N GLN A 177 3.78 12.11 21.05
CA GLN A 177 4.07 13.50 21.37
C GLN A 177 4.35 14.36 20.12
N ASP A 178 5.06 13.82 19.14
CA ASP A 178 5.36 14.52 17.89
C ASP A 178 4.09 14.81 17.09
N ALA A 179 3.18 13.83 16.99
CA ALA A 179 1.89 14.00 16.32
C ALA A 179 1.02 15.06 17.02
N LEU A 180 0.99 15.03 18.36
CA LEU A 180 0.26 16.01 19.16
C LEU A 180 0.82 17.42 18.97
N GLN A 181 2.14 17.61 19.02
CA GLN A 181 2.78 18.90 18.79
C GLN A 181 2.46 19.48 17.42
N VAL A 182 2.48 18.63 16.38
CA VAL A 182 2.09 19.04 15.03
C VAL A 182 0.64 19.53 15.01
N LEU A 183 -0.29 18.79 15.59
CA LEU A 183 -1.71 19.15 15.60
C LEU A 183 -1.97 20.42 16.42
N ILE A 184 -1.35 20.57 17.59
CA ILE A 184 -1.43 21.79 18.39
C ILE A 184 -0.99 23.01 17.59
N GLY A 185 0.11 22.91 16.83
CA GLY A 185 0.57 23.97 15.95
C GLY A 185 -0.36 24.31 14.77
N GLN A 186 -1.29 23.42 14.44
CA GLN A 186 -2.29 23.65 13.38
C GLN A 186 -3.64 24.16 13.91
N GLN A 187 -3.86 24.17 15.22
CA GLN A 187 -5.13 24.65 15.79
C GLN A 187 -5.42 26.09 15.37
N GLY A 188 -6.68 26.34 15.03
CA GLY A 188 -7.16 27.68 14.63
C GLY A 188 -6.81 28.09 13.20
N GLN A 189 -6.03 27.33 12.45
CA GLN A 189 -5.71 27.65 11.05
C GLN A 189 -6.87 27.36 10.09
N HIS A 190 -7.70 26.36 10.39
CA HIS A 190 -8.89 26.03 9.62
C HIS A 190 -9.97 25.41 10.54
N PRO A 191 -11.27 25.75 10.35
CA PRO A 191 -12.31 25.27 11.25
C PRO A 191 -12.59 23.76 11.15
N GLU A 192 -12.39 23.15 10.01
CA GLU A 192 -12.77 21.75 9.76
C GLU A 192 -11.55 20.83 9.62
N TYR A 193 -10.52 21.20 8.84
CA TYR A 193 -9.40 20.34 8.49
C TYR A 193 -8.14 20.66 9.27
N CYS A 194 -7.40 19.62 9.67
CA CYS A 194 -6.14 19.78 10.40
C CYS A 194 -4.99 20.29 9.49
N PHE A 195 -5.01 19.95 8.21
CA PHE A 195 -3.94 20.28 7.26
C PHE A 195 -4.52 20.92 6.01
N THR A 196 -4.19 22.19 5.80
CA THR A 196 -4.68 22.97 4.65
C THR A 196 -3.55 23.77 3.98
N TYR A 197 -3.80 24.17 2.75
CA TYR A 197 -2.97 25.11 2.00
C TYR A 197 -3.89 26.05 1.21
N HIS A 198 -3.76 27.35 1.40
CA HIS A 198 -4.67 28.37 0.88
C HIS A 198 -6.15 28.13 1.23
N GLY A 199 -6.41 27.65 2.45
CA GLY A 199 -7.78 27.40 2.92
C GLY A 199 -8.42 26.10 2.44
N GLU A 200 -7.71 25.27 1.67
CA GLU A 200 -8.22 24.00 1.13
C GLU A 200 -7.38 22.81 1.61
N PRO A 201 -7.99 21.62 1.78
CA PRO A 201 -7.25 20.39 2.05
C PRO A 201 -6.20 20.10 0.97
N VAL A 202 -5.03 19.62 1.38
CA VAL A 202 -3.92 19.32 0.47
C VAL A 202 -4.17 17.98 -0.24
N ASP A 203 -4.86 17.97 -1.38
CA ASP A 203 -5.15 16.75 -2.15
C ASP A 203 -3.88 16.07 -2.69
N ARG A 204 -2.91 16.85 -3.19
CA ARG A 204 -1.67 16.34 -3.78
C ARG A 204 -0.45 16.77 -3.00
N THR A 205 0.26 15.80 -2.43
CA THR A 205 1.52 16.02 -1.74
C THR A 205 2.75 15.84 -2.64
N THR A 206 2.64 14.99 -3.69
CA THR A 206 3.72 14.73 -4.66
C THR A 206 3.78 15.80 -5.74
N THR A 207 4.06 17.04 -5.35
CA THR A 207 4.14 18.23 -6.19
C THR A 207 5.57 18.52 -6.66
N LYS A 208 5.74 19.51 -7.53
CA LYS A 208 7.09 20.01 -7.88
C LYS A 208 7.89 20.43 -6.65
N ALA A 209 7.22 20.98 -5.63
CA ALA A 209 7.87 21.37 -4.37
C ALA A 209 8.43 20.16 -3.61
N TRP A 210 7.68 19.08 -3.52
CA TRP A 210 8.14 17.79 -2.97
C TRP A 210 9.40 17.28 -3.65
N TYR A 211 9.39 17.18 -4.98
CA TYR A 211 10.55 16.70 -5.73
C TYR A 211 11.77 17.61 -5.62
N LYS A 212 11.57 18.93 -5.58
CA LYS A 212 12.65 19.89 -5.33
C LYS A 212 13.25 19.71 -3.93
N ALA A 213 12.42 19.50 -2.91
CA ALA A 213 12.88 19.24 -1.54
C ALA A 213 13.69 17.94 -1.46
N LEU A 214 13.24 16.86 -2.05
CA LEU A 214 13.99 15.59 -2.13
C LEU A 214 15.37 15.80 -2.78
N LYS A 215 15.42 16.55 -3.89
CA LYS A 215 16.69 16.85 -4.57
C LYS A 215 17.65 17.63 -3.68
N ARG A 216 17.17 18.69 -2.99
CA ARG A 216 18.01 19.49 -2.07
C ARG A 216 18.46 18.69 -0.84
N ALA A 217 17.61 17.81 -0.33
CA ALA A 217 17.95 16.90 0.77
C ALA A 217 18.89 15.75 0.37
N GLY A 218 19.22 15.61 -0.93
CA GLY A 218 20.04 14.52 -1.44
C GLY A 218 19.37 13.14 -1.34
N ILE A 219 18.04 13.08 -1.51
CA ILE A 219 17.25 11.86 -1.39
C ILE A 219 16.69 11.46 -2.76
N SER A 220 17.04 10.27 -3.22
CA SER A 220 16.54 9.66 -4.46
C SER A 220 15.56 8.52 -4.19
N ASP A 221 14.73 8.20 -5.20
CA ASP A 221 13.77 7.10 -5.20
C ASP A 221 12.92 7.05 -3.91
N PHE A 222 12.32 8.19 -3.55
CA PHE A 222 11.48 8.33 -2.38
C PHE A 222 10.15 9.01 -2.72
N ARG A 223 9.05 8.39 -2.34
CA ARG A 223 7.67 8.84 -2.58
C ARG A 223 7.02 9.23 -1.27
N TRP A 224 5.95 10.00 -1.31
CA TRP A 224 5.19 10.31 -0.10
C TRP A 224 4.75 9.08 0.69
N HIS A 225 4.31 8.02 0.00
CA HIS A 225 3.91 6.78 0.68
C HIS A 225 5.05 6.10 1.44
N ASP A 226 6.29 6.37 1.08
CA ASP A 226 7.46 5.81 1.75
C ASP A 226 7.71 6.45 3.14
N LEU A 227 7.04 7.57 3.48
CA LEU A 227 6.97 8.08 4.86
C LEU A 227 6.31 7.05 5.78
N ARG A 228 5.24 6.40 5.34
CA ARG A 228 4.60 5.31 6.08
C ARG A 228 5.50 4.07 6.16
N HIS A 229 6.26 3.78 5.10
CA HIS A 229 7.27 2.74 5.16
C HIS A 229 8.38 3.08 6.16
N THR A 230 8.77 4.34 6.23
CA THR A 230 9.74 4.85 7.20
C THR A 230 9.24 4.70 8.64
N TRP A 231 8.03 5.16 8.93
CA TRP A 231 7.37 4.97 10.22
C TRP A 231 7.34 3.51 10.65
N ALA A 232 6.87 2.61 9.76
CA ALA A 232 6.80 1.19 10.05
C ALA A 232 8.19 0.57 10.30
N SER A 233 9.19 0.98 9.51
CA SER A 233 10.58 0.53 9.67
C SER A 233 11.16 0.96 11.01
N TRP A 234 10.93 2.23 11.40
CA TRP A 234 11.38 2.73 12.71
C TRP A 234 10.71 2.01 13.87
N HIS A 235 9.41 1.72 13.80
CA HIS A 235 8.71 0.93 14.80
C HIS A 235 9.37 -0.44 15.00
N VAL A 236 9.58 -1.18 13.91
CA VAL A 236 10.20 -2.52 14.00
C VAL A 236 11.63 -2.46 14.53
N GLN A 237 12.43 -1.48 14.10
CA GLN A 237 13.79 -1.26 14.58
C GLN A 237 13.83 -0.93 16.08
N ASN A 238 12.79 -0.26 16.60
CA ASN A 238 12.65 0.06 18.02
C ASN A 238 11.90 -1.02 18.84
N GLY A 239 11.65 -2.20 18.24
CA GLY A 239 11.14 -3.35 18.97
C GLY A 239 9.63 -3.51 19.01
N THR A 240 8.86 -2.66 18.30
CA THR A 240 7.42 -2.88 18.13
C THR A 240 7.20 -4.21 17.40
N SER A 241 6.37 -5.07 17.95
CA SER A 241 6.03 -6.33 17.32
C SER A 241 5.27 -6.13 16.01
N LEU A 242 5.36 -7.09 15.10
CA LEU A 242 4.62 -6.99 13.82
C LEU A 242 3.09 -7.00 14.03
N TYR A 243 2.61 -7.60 15.11
CA TYR A 243 1.19 -7.59 15.45
C TYR A 243 0.74 -6.18 15.89
N GLU A 244 1.44 -5.58 16.84
CA GLU A 244 1.18 -4.19 17.27
C GLU A 244 1.30 -3.23 16.10
N LEU A 245 2.31 -3.42 15.25
CA LEU A 245 2.48 -2.60 14.04
C LEU A 245 1.30 -2.73 13.08
N MET A 246 0.74 -3.94 12.93
CA MET A 246 -0.44 -4.20 12.11
C MET A 246 -1.64 -3.40 12.63
N GLU A 247 -1.90 -3.45 13.91
CA GLU A 247 -3.00 -2.73 14.56
C GLU A 247 -2.81 -1.21 14.45
N LEU A 248 -1.65 -0.68 14.85
CA LEU A 248 -1.32 0.75 14.78
C LEU A 248 -1.46 1.30 13.36
N GLY A 249 -1.07 0.52 12.37
CA GLY A 249 -1.13 0.94 10.96
C GLY A 249 -2.48 0.71 10.28
N GLY A 250 -3.43 0.04 10.92
CA GLY A 250 -4.72 -0.32 10.31
C GLY A 250 -4.54 -1.18 9.06
N TRP A 251 -3.64 -2.18 9.11
CA TRP A 251 -3.49 -3.18 8.05
C TRP A 251 -4.46 -4.34 8.25
N SER A 252 -5.07 -4.78 7.17
CA SER A 252 -6.10 -5.83 7.18
C SER A 252 -5.54 -7.25 7.23
N SER A 253 -4.23 -7.44 7.04
CA SER A 253 -3.60 -8.77 7.10
C SER A 253 -2.16 -8.67 7.58
N PHE A 254 -1.72 -9.72 8.28
CA PHE A 254 -0.36 -9.86 8.79
C PHE A 254 0.69 -9.91 7.66
N GLU A 255 0.32 -10.44 6.51
CA GLU A 255 1.17 -10.48 5.31
C GLU A 255 1.67 -9.10 4.88
N MET A 256 0.86 -8.06 5.13
CA MET A 256 1.22 -6.69 4.78
C MET A 256 2.36 -6.12 5.63
N VAL A 257 2.55 -6.61 6.85
CA VAL A 257 3.61 -6.19 7.76
C VAL A 257 4.85 -7.08 7.71
N LEU A 258 4.73 -8.31 7.19
CA LEU A 258 5.87 -9.23 7.03
C LEU A 258 7.02 -8.64 6.22
N ARG A 259 6.74 -7.68 5.33
CA ARG A 259 7.77 -6.96 4.57
C ARG A 259 8.77 -6.18 5.42
N TYR A 260 8.43 -5.90 6.68
CA TYR A 260 9.30 -5.21 7.65
C TYR A 260 10.04 -6.17 8.57
N ALA A 261 9.68 -7.45 8.59
CA ALA A 261 10.24 -8.44 9.53
C ALA A 261 11.77 -8.50 9.50
N HIS A 262 12.37 -8.35 8.32
CA HIS A 262 13.83 -8.39 8.18
C HIS A 262 14.57 -7.21 8.84
N MET A 263 13.85 -6.19 9.32
CA MET A 263 14.42 -5.02 10.01
C MET A 263 14.54 -5.21 11.52
N ALA A 264 14.01 -6.31 12.05
CA ALA A 264 13.99 -6.63 13.49
C ALA A 264 15.32 -7.24 14.02
N GLY A 265 16.44 -7.11 13.31
CA GLY A 265 17.68 -7.81 13.61
C GLY A 265 18.20 -7.63 15.04
N GLU A 266 18.16 -6.42 15.60
CA GLU A 266 18.60 -6.15 16.96
C GLU A 266 17.61 -6.68 18.01
N HIS A 267 16.32 -6.59 17.74
CA HIS A 267 15.28 -7.16 18.58
C HIS A 267 15.36 -8.70 18.63
N LEU A 268 15.64 -9.34 17.48
CA LEU A 268 15.88 -10.78 17.43
C LEU A 268 17.09 -11.20 18.23
N ARG A 269 18.17 -10.42 18.25
CA ARG A 269 19.34 -10.68 19.10
C ARG A 269 18.98 -10.62 20.60
N LYS A 270 18.20 -9.60 21.00
CA LYS A 270 17.69 -9.51 22.38
C LYS A 270 16.79 -10.68 22.73
N ALA A 271 15.88 -11.05 21.84
CA ALA A 271 14.99 -12.19 22.01
C ALA A 271 15.76 -13.52 22.10
N ALA A 272 16.82 -13.69 21.31
CA ALA A 272 17.68 -14.88 21.43
C ALA A 272 18.31 -15.02 22.80
N GLY A 273 18.64 -13.88 23.46
CA GLY A 273 19.17 -13.86 24.82
C GLY A 273 18.17 -14.30 25.93
N HIS A 274 16.85 -14.38 25.61
CA HIS A 274 15.85 -14.82 26.60
C HIS A 274 16.03 -16.26 27.06
N VAL A 275 16.77 -17.06 26.30
CA VAL A 275 17.09 -18.47 26.66
C VAL A 275 18.52 -18.64 27.14
N ASP A 276 19.27 -17.55 27.34
CA ASP A 276 20.62 -17.64 27.90
C ASP A 276 20.56 -18.22 29.33
N GLY A 277 21.42 -19.19 29.58
CA GLY A 277 21.47 -19.91 30.89
C GLY A 277 20.39 -20.98 31.08
N THR A 278 19.43 -21.15 30.15
CA THR A 278 18.44 -22.24 30.23
C THR A 278 19.00 -23.58 29.72
N VAL A 279 20.02 -23.51 28.87
CA VAL A 279 20.74 -24.71 28.44
C VAL A 279 21.68 -25.13 29.55
N LEU A 280 21.50 -26.34 30.09
CA LEU A 280 22.37 -26.91 31.14
C LEU A 280 23.82 -26.82 30.67
N THR A 281 24.60 -25.99 31.35
CA THR A 281 26.05 -25.91 31.15
C THR A 281 26.67 -27.21 31.63
N HIS A 282 27.05 -28.08 30.71
CA HIS A 282 28.08 -29.05 31.03
C HIS A 282 29.34 -28.26 31.46
N PRO A 283 29.98 -28.56 32.59
CA PRO A 283 31.22 -27.91 32.98
C PRO A 283 32.31 -28.28 31.96
N ARG A 284 32.42 -27.54 30.90
CA ARG A 284 33.54 -27.61 29.96
C ARG A 284 34.50 -26.47 30.24
N ASN A 285 35.63 -26.86 30.81
CA ASN A 285 36.93 -26.21 30.81
C ASN A 285 36.98 -24.80 30.21
N ASN A 286 37.06 -23.82 31.05
CA ASN A 286 37.13 -22.38 30.82
C ASN A 286 38.49 -21.93 30.23
N LYS A 287 39.10 -22.65 29.30
CA LYS A 287 40.39 -22.29 28.68
C LYS A 287 40.29 -21.78 27.25
N GLY A 288 39.09 -21.71 26.65
CA GLY A 288 38.94 -21.40 25.22
C GLY A 288 38.35 -20.03 24.86
N LEU A 289 37.80 -19.26 25.81
CA LEU A 289 37.01 -18.05 25.52
C LEU A 289 37.72 -16.70 25.68
N ARG A 290 39.07 -16.70 25.85
CA ARG A 290 39.87 -15.46 25.99
C ARG A 290 40.43 -14.91 24.68
N LEU A 291 40.14 -15.50 23.51
CA LEU A 291 40.78 -15.15 22.24
C LEU A 291 39.89 -14.43 21.22
N ILE A 292 38.64 -14.07 21.54
CA ILE A 292 37.74 -13.42 20.61
C ILE A 292 37.37 -11.98 21.00
N ALA A 293 37.92 -11.47 22.10
CA ALA A 293 37.64 -10.08 22.55
C ALA A 293 38.70 -9.05 22.13
N SER A 294 39.61 -9.39 21.20
CA SER A 294 40.65 -8.49 20.68
C SER A 294 40.91 -8.70 19.19
N LEU A 295 39.89 -8.53 18.37
CA LEU A 295 40.01 -8.23 16.92
C LEU A 295 38.93 -7.24 16.54
#